data_d826768e6ec8c6dec85ca809d2993d7d
#
_entry.id   d826768e6ec8c6dec85ca809d2993d7d
#
_cell.length_a   1.000
_cell.length_b   1.000
_cell.length_c   1.000
_cell.angle_alpha   90.00
_cell.angle_beta   90.00
_cell.angle_gamma   90.00
#
_symmetry.space_group_name_H-M   'P 1'
#
loop_
_entity.id
_entity.type
_entity.pdbx_description
1 polymer ?
#
loop_
_entity_poly.entity_id
_entity_poly.type
_entity_poly.pdbx_seq_one_letter_code
_entity_poly.pdbx_strand_id
1 'polypeptide(L)'
;MRRPDTVQKLLLTLLFALITGSATAQVNNIYQSQNFRLGEAHYRVAEPTQIADTVLVWGDIQLPGTYLVPRGINLAQMLAYARGPINLRTSETDLDWSKVFIEVNISNRDTGESMQFIQPVDGSVTPLFFEKKMQNFDTVIIRVRRQPNFLDYVRAYAPVVGTVLNTLLLYRTIREL
;
A
#
# COMPACT_ATOMS: atom_id res chain seq x y z
N MET A 1 -19.20 -19.63 53.96
CA MET A 1 -18.52 -20.45 52.94
C MET A 1 -19.01 -19.97 51.56
N ARG A 2 -18.26 -19.12 50.84
CA ARG A 2 -18.58 -18.72 49.45
C ARG A 2 -18.15 -19.87 48.54
N ARG A 3 -19.07 -20.39 47.74
CA ARG A 3 -18.80 -21.49 46.79
C ARG A 3 -17.75 -21.06 45.78
N PRO A 4 -16.66 -21.79 45.61
CA PRO A 4 -15.59 -21.44 44.67
C PRO A 4 -16.08 -21.35 43.22
N ASP A 5 -17.18 -22.04 42.88
CA ASP A 5 -17.76 -22.11 41.53
C ASP A 5 -18.29 -20.75 41.01
N THR A 6 -18.74 -19.85 41.89
CA THR A 6 -19.25 -18.54 41.49
C THR A 6 -18.13 -17.58 41.08
N VAL A 7 -17.01 -17.61 41.77
CA VAL A 7 -15.84 -16.75 41.44
C VAL A 7 -15.21 -17.22 40.14
N GLN A 8 -15.12 -18.52 39.93
CA GLN A 8 -14.56 -19.11 38.71
C GLN A 8 -15.42 -18.79 37.47
N LYS A 9 -16.75 -18.85 37.59
CA LYS A 9 -17.68 -18.46 36.52
C LYS A 9 -17.59 -16.96 36.20
N LEU A 10 -17.44 -16.12 37.22
CA LEU A 10 -17.30 -14.67 37.05
C LEU A 10 -15.99 -14.28 36.36
N LEU A 11 -14.89 -14.97 36.68
CA LEU A 11 -13.60 -14.80 36.01
C LEU A 11 -13.65 -15.26 34.54
N LEU A 12 -14.35 -16.37 34.26
CA LEU A 12 -14.50 -16.87 32.90
C LEU A 12 -15.33 -15.93 32.00
N THR A 13 -16.41 -15.36 32.55
CA THR A 13 -17.23 -14.37 31.82
C THR A 13 -16.50 -13.06 31.60
N LEU A 14 -15.68 -12.61 32.56
CA LEU A 14 -14.86 -11.42 32.41
C LEU A 14 -13.77 -11.62 31.36
N LEU A 15 -13.14 -12.79 31.33
CA LEU A 15 -12.14 -13.17 30.31
C LEU A 15 -12.77 -13.21 28.92
N PHE A 16 -13.98 -13.74 28.79
CA PHE A 16 -14.69 -13.81 27.51
C PHE A 16 -15.10 -12.42 27.01
N ALA A 17 -15.51 -11.52 27.91
CA ALA A 17 -15.83 -10.12 27.57
C ALA A 17 -14.60 -9.32 27.11
N LEU A 18 -13.41 -9.59 27.67
CA LEU A 18 -12.16 -8.96 27.25
C LEU A 18 -11.71 -9.42 25.85
N ILE A 19 -11.95 -10.67 25.48
CA ILE A 19 -11.58 -11.21 24.15
C ILE A 19 -12.51 -10.66 23.06
N THR A 20 -13.80 -10.49 23.36
CA THR A 20 -14.77 -9.94 22.38
C THR A 20 -14.59 -8.43 22.13
N GLY A 21 -14.08 -7.67 23.11
CA GLY A 21 -13.82 -6.25 22.98
C GLY A 21 -12.65 -5.89 22.06
N SER A 22 -11.72 -6.81 21.84
CA SER A 22 -10.54 -6.55 21.01
C SER A 22 -10.76 -6.82 19.51
N ALA A 23 -11.83 -7.48 19.14
CA ALA A 23 -12.09 -7.88 17.75
C ALA A 23 -12.60 -6.75 16.85
N THR A 24 -13.03 -5.63 17.42
CA THR A 24 -13.60 -4.51 16.64
C THR A 24 -12.59 -3.41 16.29
N ALA A 25 -11.34 -3.49 16.76
CA ALA A 25 -10.32 -2.48 16.54
C ALA A 25 -9.53 -2.65 15.21
N GLN A 26 -9.77 -3.72 14.46
CA GLN A 26 -9.24 -3.87 13.11
C GLN A 26 -10.27 -3.43 12.07
N VAL A 27 -10.76 -2.22 12.19
CA VAL A 27 -11.40 -1.56 11.06
C VAL A 27 -10.29 -1.18 10.08
N ASN A 28 -10.17 -1.99 9.06
CA ASN A 28 -9.69 -1.68 7.73
C ASN A 28 -9.41 -0.18 7.53
N ASN A 29 -8.18 0.23 7.69
CA ASN A 29 -7.64 1.30 6.88
C ASN A 29 -7.48 0.74 5.45
N ILE A 30 -8.59 0.38 4.83
CA ILE A 30 -8.71 0.49 3.40
C ILE A 30 -8.51 1.99 3.20
N TYR A 31 -7.33 2.35 2.73
CA TYR A 31 -7.12 3.64 2.12
C TYR A 31 -8.14 3.72 0.97
N GLN A 32 -9.34 4.14 1.29
CA GLN A 32 -10.22 4.68 0.28
C GLN A 32 -9.41 5.84 -0.28
N SER A 33 -8.84 5.61 -1.44
CA SER A 33 -8.30 6.69 -2.23
C SER A 33 -9.46 7.65 -2.44
N GLN A 34 -9.52 8.69 -1.61
CA GLN A 34 -10.56 9.73 -1.66
C GLN A 34 -10.56 10.48 -2.99
N ASN A 35 -9.69 10.08 -3.91
CA ASN A 35 -9.49 10.65 -5.24
C ASN A 35 -10.10 9.81 -6.37
N PHE A 36 -10.91 8.81 -6.08
CA PHE A 36 -11.71 8.17 -7.12
C PHE A 36 -12.89 9.07 -7.49
N ARG A 37 -12.62 10.25 -7.99
CA ARG A 37 -13.58 11.03 -8.77
C ARG A 37 -13.71 10.34 -10.12
N LEU A 38 -14.56 9.35 -10.18
CA LEU A 38 -15.07 8.81 -11.43
C LEU A 38 -15.73 9.97 -12.17
N GLY A 39 -15.07 10.50 -13.19
CA GLY A 39 -15.78 11.35 -14.12
C GLY A 39 -14.98 12.34 -14.96
N GLU A 40 -13.84 12.86 -14.51
CA GLU A 40 -13.23 13.99 -15.23
C GLU A 40 -11.69 14.04 -15.26
N ALA A 41 -11.01 12.97 -14.93
CA ALA A 41 -9.55 12.98 -14.94
C ALA A 41 -8.99 12.80 -16.37
N HIS A 42 -9.31 13.77 -17.25
CA HIS A 42 -8.68 13.89 -18.55
C HIS A 42 -7.69 15.07 -18.52
N TYR A 43 -6.42 14.77 -18.61
CA TYR A 43 -5.34 15.76 -18.60
C TYR A 43 -4.76 15.91 -19.98
N ARG A 44 -4.88 17.10 -20.59
CA ARG A 44 -4.23 17.40 -21.85
C ARG A 44 -2.89 18.09 -21.59
N VAL A 45 -1.81 17.41 -21.93
CA VAL A 45 -0.43 17.92 -21.87
C VAL A 45 0.05 18.36 -23.26
N ALA A 46 -0.41 17.66 -24.31
CA ALA A 46 -0.10 18.02 -25.68
C ALA A 46 -0.73 19.35 -26.09
N GLU A 47 -0.02 20.16 -26.85
CA GLU A 47 -0.57 21.39 -27.47
C GLU A 47 -1.72 21.05 -28.41
N PRO A 48 -2.65 22.01 -28.66
CA PRO A 48 -3.82 21.76 -29.51
C PRO A 48 -3.49 21.29 -30.93
N THR A 49 -2.32 21.67 -31.43
CA THR A 49 -1.85 21.36 -32.80
C THR A 49 -0.96 20.13 -32.86
N GLN A 50 -0.56 19.57 -31.74
CA GLN A 50 0.31 18.40 -31.68
C GLN A 50 -0.50 17.09 -31.77
N ILE A 51 0.10 16.11 -32.46
CA ILE A 51 -0.40 14.73 -32.43
C ILE A 51 -0.20 14.20 -31.01
N ALA A 52 -1.28 13.79 -30.39
CA ALA A 52 -1.29 13.29 -29.02
C ALA A 52 -1.57 11.79 -28.99
N ASP A 53 -0.89 11.11 -28.09
CA ASP A 53 -1.17 9.73 -27.71
C ASP A 53 -1.96 9.73 -26.41
N THR A 54 -2.88 8.78 -26.28
CA THR A 54 -3.71 8.60 -25.07
C THR A 54 -3.03 7.58 -24.17
N VAL A 55 -2.70 7.98 -22.94
CA VAL A 55 -2.08 7.11 -21.94
C VAL A 55 -2.93 7.12 -20.67
N LEU A 56 -3.25 5.94 -20.15
CA LEU A 56 -3.96 5.77 -18.88
C LEU A 56 -2.96 5.56 -17.75
N VAL A 57 -3.05 6.34 -16.68
CA VAL A 57 -2.18 6.22 -15.51
C VAL A 57 -3.02 6.03 -14.26
N TRP A 58 -2.75 4.99 -13.47
CA TRP A 58 -3.45 4.72 -12.24
C TRP A 58 -2.58 3.95 -11.22
N GLY A 59 -3.12 3.74 -10.01
CA GLY A 59 -2.40 3.13 -8.90
C GLY A 59 -1.95 4.16 -7.87
N ASP A 60 -0.78 3.92 -7.27
CA ASP A 60 -0.22 4.76 -6.21
C ASP A 60 0.46 6.02 -6.79
N ILE A 61 -0.31 6.87 -7.44
CA ILE A 61 0.14 8.09 -8.11
C ILE A 61 -0.70 9.29 -7.69
N GLN A 62 -0.10 10.50 -7.68
CA GLN A 62 -0.77 11.70 -7.18
C GLN A 62 -1.93 12.15 -8.07
N LEU A 63 -1.77 12.05 -9.39
CA LEU A 63 -2.79 12.42 -10.36
C LEU A 63 -3.10 11.21 -11.26
N PRO A 64 -3.97 10.28 -10.84
CA PRO A 64 -4.44 9.22 -11.71
C PRO A 64 -5.41 9.76 -12.75
N GLY A 65 -5.40 9.18 -13.96
CA GLY A 65 -6.33 9.58 -15.00
C GLY A 65 -5.86 9.24 -16.40
N THR A 66 -6.60 9.75 -17.39
CA THR A 66 -6.28 9.64 -18.80
C THR A 66 -5.53 10.87 -19.25
N TYR A 67 -4.40 10.66 -19.89
CA TYR A 67 -3.52 11.72 -20.37
C TYR A 67 -3.46 11.75 -21.89
N LEU A 68 -3.64 12.94 -22.46
CA LEU A 68 -3.35 13.22 -23.86
C LEU A 68 -1.95 13.85 -23.91
N VAL A 69 -0.95 13.09 -24.27
CA VAL A 69 0.46 13.48 -24.22
C VAL A 69 1.06 13.61 -25.62
N PRO A 70 2.09 14.45 -25.82
CA PRO A 70 2.79 14.51 -27.08
C PRO A 70 3.36 13.15 -27.43
N ARG A 71 3.31 12.80 -28.72
CA ARG A 71 3.87 11.53 -29.20
C ARG A 71 5.36 11.43 -28.90
N GLY A 72 5.79 10.27 -28.40
CA GLY A 72 7.18 9.94 -28.16
C GLY A 72 7.75 10.41 -26.82
N ILE A 73 6.91 10.86 -25.88
CA ILE A 73 7.36 11.08 -24.50
C ILE A 73 7.85 9.77 -23.88
N ASN A 74 8.79 9.88 -22.95
CA ASN A 74 9.29 8.72 -22.21
C ASN A 74 8.49 8.48 -20.90
N LEU A 75 8.72 7.33 -20.28
CA LEU A 75 8.06 6.96 -19.02
C LEU A 75 8.35 7.97 -17.90
N ALA A 76 9.60 8.48 -17.80
CA ALA A 76 9.96 9.46 -16.78
C ALA A 76 9.17 10.77 -16.93
N GLN A 77 8.99 11.26 -18.15
CA GLN A 77 8.17 12.44 -18.42
C GLN A 77 6.70 12.18 -18.09
N MET A 78 6.18 10.99 -18.43
CA MET A 78 4.82 10.62 -18.10
C MET A 78 4.59 10.64 -16.59
N LEU A 79 5.53 10.08 -15.81
CA LEU A 79 5.47 10.11 -14.35
C LEU A 79 5.54 11.52 -13.77
N ALA A 80 6.36 12.40 -14.39
CA ALA A 80 6.44 13.80 -13.97
C ALA A 80 5.11 14.54 -14.19
N TYR A 81 4.41 14.31 -15.30
CA TYR A 81 3.08 14.88 -15.54
C TYR A 81 2.04 14.37 -14.54
N ALA A 82 2.13 13.12 -14.15
CA ALA A 82 1.27 12.53 -13.13
C ALA A 82 1.70 12.87 -11.69
N ARG A 83 2.69 13.77 -11.49
CA ARG A 83 3.25 14.24 -10.22
C ARG A 83 3.92 13.16 -9.37
N GLY A 84 4.29 12.04 -9.97
CA GLY A 84 4.97 10.95 -9.29
C GLY A 84 4.12 10.16 -8.31
N PRO A 85 4.72 9.17 -7.64
CA PRO A 85 4.01 8.30 -6.70
C PRO A 85 3.47 9.05 -5.47
N ILE A 86 2.34 8.56 -4.95
CA ILE A 86 1.79 8.99 -3.67
C ILE A 86 2.60 8.34 -2.54
N ASN A 87 2.71 9.04 -1.40
CA ASN A 87 3.21 8.46 -0.13
C ASN A 87 4.66 7.98 -0.13
N LEU A 88 5.52 8.55 -0.98
CA LEU A 88 6.96 8.37 -0.81
C LEU A 88 7.48 8.99 0.50
N ARG A 89 6.72 9.91 1.12
CA ARG A 89 7.03 10.53 2.40
C ARG A 89 5.85 10.36 3.35
N THR A 90 5.77 9.22 4.00
CA THR A 90 4.94 9.08 5.19
C THR A 90 5.70 9.65 6.39
N SER A 91 4.97 10.16 7.38
CA SER A 91 5.51 10.64 8.66
C SER A 91 6.14 9.54 9.53
N GLU A 92 6.23 8.32 9.03
CA GLU A 92 6.92 7.22 9.68
C GLU A 92 8.43 7.46 9.55
N THR A 93 9.02 8.05 10.59
CA THR A 93 10.44 8.40 10.69
C THR A 93 11.37 7.17 10.66
N ASP A 94 10.84 5.97 10.88
CA ASP A 94 11.60 4.72 10.96
C ASP A 94 11.55 3.89 9.66
N LEU A 95 11.17 4.48 8.54
CA LEU A 95 11.12 3.78 7.26
C LEU A 95 12.53 3.64 6.69
N ASP A 96 12.97 2.39 6.54
CA ASP A 96 14.18 2.06 5.78
C ASP A 96 13.88 2.22 4.28
N TRP A 97 14.24 3.36 3.72
CA TRP A 97 13.99 3.72 2.32
C TRP A 97 14.71 2.80 1.33
N SER A 98 15.79 2.14 1.74
CA SER A 98 16.49 1.15 0.90
C SER A 98 15.62 -0.05 0.54
N LYS A 99 14.53 -0.25 1.29
CA LYS A 99 13.57 -1.34 1.10
C LYS A 99 12.27 -0.90 0.43
N VAL A 100 12.18 0.35 0.04
CA VAL A 100 11.02 0.88 -0.70
C VAL A 100 11.35 0.90 -2.19
N PHE A 101 10.45 0.37 -2.98
CA PHE A 101 10.57 0.38 -4.44
C PHE A 101 9.24 0.71 -5.11
N ILE A 102 9.37 1.29 -6.28
CA ILE A 102 8.26 1.60 -7.17
C ILE A 102 8.20 0.51 -8.22
N GLU A 103 7.10 -0.20 -8.27
CA GLU A 103 6.77 -1.15 -9.33
C GLU A 103 5.91 -0.45 -10.36
N VAL A 104 6.40 -0.39 -11.59
CA VAL A 104 5.68 0.20 -12.72
C VAL A 104 5.36 -0.89 -13.71
N ASN A 105 4.08 -1.14 -13.94
CA ASN A 105 3.61 -2.08 -14.95
C ASN A 105 3.02 -1.27 -16.10
N ILE A 106 3.50 -1.51 -17.30
CA ILE A 106 3.00 -0.90 -18.53
C ILE A 106 2.38 -2.01 -19.36
N SER A 107 1.14 -1.82 -19.78
CA SER A 107 0.47 -2.72 -20.72
C SER A 107 -0.13 -1.91 -21.85
N ASN A 108 0.06 -2.35 -23.08
CA ASN A 108 -0.57 -1.74 -24.25
C ASN A 108 -1.82 -2.54 -24.62
N ARG A 109 -2.94 -1.81 -24.74
CA ARG A 109 -4.22 -2.43 -25.02
C ARG A 109 -4.30 -3.03 -26.44
N ASP A 110 -3.65 -2.39 -27.42
CA ASP A 110 -3.79 -2.78 -28.82
C ASP A 110 -2.79 -3.88 -29.21
N THR A 111 -1.55 -3.81 -28.69
CA THR A 111 -0.50 -4.79 -29.00
C THR A 111 -0.50 -5.97 -28.02
N GLY A 112 -1.11 -5.83 -26.86
CA GLY A 112 -1.07 -6.83 -25.79
C GLY A 112 0.30 -6.95 -25.11
N GLU A 113 1.26 -6.10 -25.46
CA GLU A 113 2.57 -6.06 -24.82
C GLU A 113 2.45 -5.62 -23.36
N SER A 114 3.18 -6.28 -22.48
CA SER A 114 3.29 -5.90 -21.08
C SER A 114 4.75 -5.87 -20.64
N MET A 115 5.12 -4.85 -19.87
CA MET A 115 6.47 -4.69 -19.31
C MET A 115 6.35 -4.29 -17.85
N GLN A 116 7.26 -4.80 -17.02
CA GLN A 116 7.34 -4.46 -15.60
C GLN A 116 8.72 -3.91 -15.28
N PHE A 117 8.74 -2.81 -14.54
CA PHE A 117 9.94 -2.17 -14.05
C PHE A 117 9.89 -2.08 -12.53
N ILE A 118 11.03 -2.26 -11.89
CA ILE A 118 11.19 -2.09 -10.45
C ILE A 118 12.28 -1.03 -10.24
N GLN A 119 11.92 0.05 -9.55
CA GLN A 119 12.81 1.16 -9.26
C GLN A 119 12.95 1.33 -7.74
N PRO A 120 14.13 1.13 -7.17
CA PRO A 120 14.41 1.53 -5.79
C PRO A 120 14.23 3.04 -5.61
N VAL A 121 13.66 3.46 -4.48
CA VAL A 121 13.39 4.88 -4.22
C VAL A 121 14.67 5.66 -3.92
N ASP A 122 15.63 5.04 -3.25
CA ASP A 122 16.92 5.64 -2.86
C ASP A 122 18.05 5.41 -3.87
N GLY A 123 17.75 4.71 -4.97
CA GLY A 123 18.73 4.40 -6.01
C GLY A 123 18.73 5.38 -7.19
N SER A 124 19.74 5.22 -8.06
CA SER A 124 19.74 5.90 -9.35
C SER A 124 18.57 5.44 -10.20
N VAL A 125 17.98 6.37 -10.94
CA VAL A 125 16.87 6.05 -11.87
C VAL A 125 17.37 5.09 -12.94
N THR A 126 16.66 3.99 -13.11
CA THR A 126 16.97 2.98 -14.13
C THR A 126 16.90 3.60 -15.52
N PRO A 127 17.90 3.40 -16.40
CA PRO A 127 17.92 3.97 -17.76
C PRO A 127 16.65 3.68 -18.56
N LEU A 128 16.01 2.55 -18.33
CA LEU A 128 14.77 2.13 -18.98
C LEU A 128 13.63 3.15 -18.83
N PHE A 129 13.60 3.95 -17.74
CA PHE A 129 12.61 5.01 -17.56
C PHE A 129 12.73 6.12 -18.61
N PHE A 130 13.94 6.36 -19.11
CA PHE A 130 14.21 7.37 -20.14
C PHE A 130 14.12 6.79 -21.55
N GLU A 131 14.39 5.48 -21.70
CA GLU A 131 14.39 4.79 -23.00
C GLU A 131 13.00 4.38 -23.43
N LYS A 132 12.16 3.92 -22.48
CA LYS A 132 10.79 3.49 -22.82
C LYS A 132 9.94 4.66 -23.22
N LYS A 133 9.61 4.72 -24.50
CA LYS A 133 8.65 5.68 -25.06
C LYS A 133 7.24 5.17 -24.86
N MET A 134 6.36 6.08 -24.46
CA MET A 134 4.94 5.81 -24.35
C MET A 134 4.31 5.70 -25.73
N GLN A 135 3.37 4.77 -25.85
CA GLN A 135 2.60 4.53 -27.06
C GLN A 135 1.13 4.84 -26.82
N ASN A 136 0.39 5.02 -27.89
CA ASN A 136 -1.05 5.22 -27.78
C ASN A 136 -1.72 4.01 -27.14
N PHE A 137 -2.65 4.26 -26.21
CA PHE A 137 -3.37 3.26 -25.40
C PHE A 137 -2.49 2.46 -24.43
N ASP A 138 -1.31 2.97 -24.08
CA ASP A 138 -0.57 2.42 -22.94
C ASP A 138 -1.30 2.68 -21.64
N THR A 139 -1.32 1.66 -20.81
CA THR A 139 -1.80 1.73 -19.43
C THR A 139 -0.62 1.57 -18.48
N VAL A 140 -0.37 2.59 -17.67
CA VAL A 140 0.71 2.62 -16.68
C VAL A 140 0.12 2.43 -15.30
N ILE A 141 0.49 1.35 -14.63
CA ILE A 141 0.07 1.03 -13.26
C ILE A 141 1.27 1.20 -12.35
N ILE A 142 1.12 2.03 -11.32
CA ILE A 142 2.18 2.31 -10.37
C ILE A 142 1.79 1.76 -9.01
N ARG A 143 2.71 1.03 -8.38
CA ARG A 143 2.58 0.51 -7.03
C ARG A 143 3.82 0.82 -6.23
N VAL A 144 3.63 1.41 -5.07
CA VAL A 144 4.71 1.60 -4.09
C VAL A 144 4.71 0.42 -3.15
N ARG A 145 5.81 -0.33 -3.14
CA ARG A 145 5.95 -1.50 -2.27
C ARG A 145 7.12 -1.32 -1.31
N ARG A 146 6.95 -1.82 -0.11
CA ARG A 146 7.99 -1.92 0.89
C ARG A 146 8.22 -3.39 1.24
N GLN A 147 9.48 -3.80 1.30
CA GLN A 147 9.83 -5.08 1.89
C GLN A 147 9.70 -4.99 3.42
N PRO A 148 9.04 -5.96 4.07
CA PRO A 148 8.92 -5.96 5.52
C PRO A 148 10.28 -6.07 6.19
N ASN A 149 10.47 -5.30 7.26
CA ASN A 149 11.67 -5.35 8.09
C ASN A 149 11.43 -6.30 9.28
N PHE A 150 12.50 -6.71 9.98
CA PHE A 150 12.41 -7.53 11.19
C PHE A 150 11.47 -6.90 12.24
N LEU A 151 11.53 -5.59 12.41
CA LEU A 151 10.63 -4.86 13.32
C LEU A 151 9.15 -4.97 12.95
N ASP A 152 8.82 -5.06 11.67
CA ASP A 152 7.44 -5.25 11.22
C ASP A 152 6.92 -6.63 11.69
N TYR A 153 7.76 -7.65 11.61
CA TYR A 153 7.42 -8.97 12.14
C TYR A 153 7.28 -8.95 13.66
N VAL A 154 8.19 -8.29 14.37
CA VAL A 154 8.08 -8.14 15.83
C VAL A 154 6.79 -7.43 16.20
N ARG A 155 6.45 -6.31 15.55
CA ARG A 155 5.20 -5.58 15.79
C ARG A 155 3.96 -6.42 15.49
N ALA A 156 4.00 -7.22 14.44
CA ALA A 156 2.88 -8.08 14.06
C ALA A 156 2.67 -9.24 15.04
N TYR A 157 3.75 -9.84 15.56
CA TYR A 157 3.67 -11.02 16.41
C TYR A 157 3.70 -10.74 17.92
N ALA A 158 4.24 -9.58 18.35
CA ALA A 158 4.30 -9.22 19.77
C ALA A 158 2.95 -9.30 20.51
N PRO A 159 1.82 -8.84 19.95
CA PRO A 159 0.52 -8.97 20.63
C PRO A 159 0.11 -10.42 20.84
N VAL A 160 0.39 -11.29 19.85
CA VAL A 160 0.06 -12.73 19.94
C VAL A 160 0.89 -13.39 21.03
N VAL A 161 2.20 -13.13 21.06
CA VAL A 161 3.11 -13.66 22.09
C VAL A 161 2.70 -13.15 23.47
N GLY A 162 2.38 -11.87 23.60
CA GLY A 162 1.88 -11.27 24.85
C GLY A 162 0.62 -11.94 25.36
N THR A 163 -0.33 -12.21 24.47
CA THR A 163 -1.59 -12.90 24.84
C THR A 163 -1.32 -14.31 25.35
N VAL A 164 -0.47 -15.06 24.66
CA VAL A 164 -0.10 -16.43 25.07
C VAL A 164 0.59 -16.43 26.44
N LEU A 165 1.55 -15.52 26.64
CA LEU A 165 2.26 -15.40 27.92
C LEU A 165 1.31 -15.03 29.07
N ASN A 166 0.42 -14.07 28.86
CA ASN A 166 -0.57 -13.68 29.87
C ASN A 166 -1.53 -14.84 30.21
N THR A 167 -1.95 -15.60 29.21
CA THR A 167 -2.80 -16.79 29.44
C THR A 167 -2.08 -17.84 30.24
N LEU A 168 -0.81 -18.10 29.96
CA LEU A 168 0.01 -19.05 30.73
C LEU A 168 0.24 -18.60 32.17
N LEU A 169 0.49 -17.30 32.38
CA LEU A 169 0.65 -16.74 33.72
C LEU A 169 -0.65 -16.85 34.53
N LEU A 170 -1.79 -16.53 33.94
CA LEU A 170 -3.10 -16.70 34.57
C LEU A 170 -3.37 -18.16 34.95
N TYR A 171 -3.09 -19.09 34.04
CA TYR A 171 -3.25 -20.51 34.30
C TYR A 171 -2.40 -20.98 35.50
N ARG A 172 -1.14 -20.52 35.54
CA ARG A 172 -0.24 -20.81 36.64
C ARG A 172 -0.77 -20.27 38.00
N THR A 173 -1.18 -18.99 37.99
CA THR A 173 -1.73 -18.35 39.21
C THR A 173 -2.98 -19.05 39.72
N ILE A 174 -3.85 -19.51 38.83
CA ILE A 174 -5.07 -20.26 39.23
C ILE A 174 -4.73 -21.62 39.81
N ARG A 175 -3.66 -22.28 39.36
CA ARG A 175 -3.25 -23.58 39.84
C ARG A 175 -2.54 -23.53 41.19
N GLU A 176 -1.94 -22.42 41.56
CA GLU A 176 -1.23 -22.20 42.83
C GLU A 176 -2.17 -21.68 43.93
N LEU A 177 -3.44 -21.36 43.62
CA LEU A 177 -4.54 -21.04 44.56
C LEU A 177 -5.38 -22.27 44.92
#